data_0840c2eb01aa7d9846abc300aeee7b31
#
_entry.id   0840c2eb01aa7d9846abc300aeee7b31
#
_cell.length_a   1.000
_cell.length_b   1.000
_cell.length_c   1.000
_cell.angle_alpha   90.00
_cell.angle_beta   90.00
_cell.angle_gamma   90.00
#
_symmetry.space_group_name_H-M   'P 1'
#
loop_
_entity.id
_entity.type
_entity.pdbx_description
1 polymer ?
#
loop_
_entity_poly.entity_id
_entity_poly.type
_entity_poly.pdbx_seq_one_letter_code
_entity_poly.pdbx_strand_id
1 'polypeptide(L)'
;DLRMSRGLGDVYKRQVYDGSSWVGADADYIAYYLDPRNFLNETDIFQFESLSFSKVQTKQGVSSILKGTFMENTVEDSDGSALDYAQAFMDIGEETGVSPYHLASRVRQEQGLKGTSSLISGTYSGYEGYYNYFNVGAAGITSTLVIKNGLAYAKKAGWNTRYAALEGGAKILAKNYIGVGQDTLYFQKFNVVNQKNLYSHQYMANLAAAYNEGRKLGQGYADKQQAFVFRIPVYSGMPASAVTFTASGNPNNYLKSLSVTGQTLTPVFRGDTTSYSLVVDSKVSTVTISASPVAAKSSVTGTGTKKLQTGTNTCKVTCKSESGASKTYTLTIVKKAGAAAETEKLSLI
;
A
#
# COMPACT_ATOMS: atom_id res chain seq x y z
N ASP A 1 -0.67 -7.28 -20.50
CA ASP A 1 -1.09 -5.90 -20.23
C ASP A 1 -1.05 -5.69 -18.72
N LEU A 2 0.12 -5.25 -18.21
CA LEU A 2 0.44 -5.16 -16.79
C LEU A 2 -0.16 -3.92 -16.11
N ARG A 3 -1.41 -3.59 -16.38
CA ARG A 3 -2.13 -2.55 -15.63
C ARG A 3 -2.56 -3.04 -14.25
N MET A 4 -1.60 -3.58 -13.49
CA MET A 4 -1.90 -4.42 -12.34
C MET A 4 -2.03 -3.71 -11.02
N SER A 5 -1.86 -2.43 -10.95
CA SER A 5 -2.19 -1.67 -9.75
C SER A 5 -2.49 -0.23 -10.11
N ARG A 6 -3.29 0.46 -9.32
CA ARG A 6 -3.32 1.93 -9.38
C ARG A 6 -1.93 2.53 -9.15
N GLY A 7 -0.99 1.79 -8.60
CA GLY A 7 0.44 2.12 -8.54
C GLY A 7 1.20 1.85 -9.82
N LEU A 8 0.63 1.08 -10.76
CA LEU A 8 1.08 0.89 -12.14
C LEU A 8 0.18 1.62 -13.12
N GLY A 9 -0.84 2.29 -12.61
CA GLY A 9 -1.72 3.08 -13.41
C GLY A 9 -0.91 4.03 -14.24
N ASP A 10 -0.98 3.79 -15.54
CA ASP A 10 -0.52 4.71 -16.53
C ASP A 10 0.98 5.03 -16.45
N VAL A 11 1.78 4.36 -17.25
CA VAL A 11 3.19 4.71 -17.52
C VAL A 11 3.32 6.21 -17.89
N TYR A 12 2.22 6.86 -18.24
CA TYR A 12 2.15 8.27 -18.63
C TYR A 12 1.62 9.21 -17.54
N LYS A 13 1.09 8.70 -16.41
CA LYS A 13 0.58 9.51 -15.30
C LYS A 13 0.99 8.91 -13.97
N ARG A 14 2.26 8.96 -13.66
CA ARG A 14 2.71 8.62 -12.32
C ARG A 14 2.28 9.70 -11.35
N GLN A 15 1.11 9.53 -10.80
CA GLN A 15 0.68 10.30 -9.66
C GLN A 15 1.43 9.80 -8.42
N VAL A 16 1.83 10.75 -7.61
CA VAL A 16 2.18 10.52 -6.22
C VAL A 16 0.91 10.02 -5.54
N TYR A 17 0.87 8.76 -5.18
CA TYR A 17 -0.26 8.17 -4.50
C TYR A 17 -0.17 8.42 -3.03
N ASP A 18 -0.28 8.47 -2.09
CA ASP A 18 -0.13 8.64 -0.64
C ASP A 18 1.04 9.53 -0.19
N GLY A 19 1.30 10.62 -0.91
CA GLY A 19 2.35 11.59 -0.56
C GLY A 19 3.59 11.50 -1.45
N SER A 20 4.48 12.47 -1.33
CA SER A 20 5.63 12.69 -2.22
C SER A 20 6.70 11.57 -2.20
N SER A 21 6.58 10.61 -1.28
CA SER A 21 7.52 9.49 -1.13
C SER A 21 7.09 8.20 -1.86
N TRP A 22 5.89 8.15 -2.42
CA TRP A 22 5.38 6.98 -3.13
C TRP A 22 5.63 7.10 -4.63
N VAL A 23 6.26 6.10 -5.21
CA VAL A 23 6.55 6.00 -6.64
C VAL A 23 6.01 4.68 -7.19
N GLY A 24 5.73 4.64 -8.50
CA GLY A 24 5.36 3.40 -9.17
C GLY A 24 6.46 2.35 -9.01
N ALA A 25 6.08 1.11 -8.73
CA ALA A 25 7.00 -0.02 -8.72
C ALA A 25 7.37 -0.41 -10.16
N ASP A 26 8.59 -0.87 -10.38
CA ASP A 26 8.99 -1.44 -11.66
C ASP A 26 8.46 -2.88 -11.84
N ALA A 27 8.60 -3.40 -13.07
CA ALA A 27 8.03 -4.69 -13.45
C ALA A 27 8.62 -5.86 -12.65
N ASP A 28 9.91 -5.83 -12.35
CA ASP A 28 10.59 -6.92 -11.63
C ASP A 28 10.12 -6.98 -10.18
N TYR A 29 9.90 -5.80 -9.57
CA TYR A 29 9.39 -5.72 -8.21
C TYR A 29 7.96 -6.25 -8.11
N ILE A 30 7.14 -5.95 -9.12
CA ILE A 30 5.78 -6.47 -9.20
C ILE A 30 5.78 -7.97 -9.44
N ALA A 31 6.61 -8.45 -10.37
CA ALA A 31 6.73 -9.87 -10.67
C ALA A 31 7.11 -10.69 -9.42
N TYR A 32 8.00 -10.15 -8.56
CA TYR A 32 8.35 -10.79 -7.30
C TYR A 32 7.14 -10.98 -6.38
N TYR A 33 6.34 -9.91 -6.15
CA TYR A 33 5.18 -9.99 -5.26
C TYR A 33 3.99 -10.74 -5.88
N LEU A 34 3.94 -10.83 -7.21
CA LEU A 34 2.96 -11.63 -7.93
C LEU A 34 3.28 -13.13 -7.92
N ASP A 35 4.55 -13.50 -7.78
CA ASP A 35 4.93 -14.91 -7.76
C ASP A 35 4.65 -15.53 -6.38
N PRO A 36 3.60 -16.37 -6.25
CA PRO A 36 3.22 -16.91 -4.95
C PRO A 36 4.30 -17.81 -4.36
N ARG A 37 5.18 -18.39 -5.17
CA ARG A 37 6.25 -19.30 -4.73
C ARG A 37 7.25 -18.63 -3.78
N ASN A 38 7.37 -17.29 -3.85
CA ASN A 38 8.23 -16.51 -2.98
C ASN A 38 7.74 -16.45 -1.52
N PHE A 39 6.48 -16.88 -1.26
CA PHE A 39 5.81 -16.66 0.01
C PHE A 39 5.25 -17.96 0.61
N LEU A 40 5.63 -19.13 0.10
CA LEU A 40 5.16 -20.43 0.57
C LEU A 40 6.01 -20.93 1.74
N ASN A 41 6.04 -20.16 2.81
CA ASN A 41 6.68 -20.51 4.08
C ASN A 41 5.72 -20.25 5.25
N GLU A 42 6.05 -20.71 6.43
CA GLU A 42 5.18 -20.69 7.62
C GLU A 42 4.71 -19.29 8.07
N THR A 43 5.35 -18.24 7.60
CA THR A 43 5.03 -16.86 8.00
C THR A 43 4.30 -16.12 6.88
N ASP A 44 4.78 -16.26 5.65
CA ASP A 44 4.34 -15.43 4.53
C ASP A 44 3.13 -16.01 3.81
N ILE A 45 2.83 -17.29 4.03
CA ILE A 45 1.69 -18.00 3.43
C ILE A 45 0.34 -17.38 3.81
N PHE A 46 0.24 -16.69 4.93
CA PHE A 46 -1.02 -16.14 5.43
C PHE A 46 -1.63 -15.03 4.53
N GLN A 47 -0.90 -14.47 3.58
CA GLN A 47 -1.51 -13.64 2.55
C GLN A 47 -2.46 -14.41 1.61
N PHE A 48 -2.33 -15.73 1.57
CA PHE A 48 -3.18 -16.65 0.80
C PHE A 48 -4.25 -17.33 1.65
N GLU A 49 -4.34 -17.03 2.95
CA GLU A 49 -5.41 -17.56 3.79
C GLU A 49 -6.76 -17.17 3.23
N SER A 50 -7.66 -18.15 3.13
CA SER A 50 -9.04 -17.93 2.69
C SER A 50 -9.79 -17.10 3.74
N LEU A 51 -10.25 -15.92 3.32
CA LEU A 51 -11.09 -15.04 4.11
C LEU A 51 -12.57 -15.42 4.03
N SER A 52 -12.90 -16.49 3.29
CA SER A 52 -14.25 -17.08 3.24
C SER A 52 -14.47 -18.03 4.39
N PHE A 53 -15.74 -18.17 4.80
CA PHE A 53 -16.15 -19.19 5.77
C PHE A 53 -15.81 -20.59 5.28
N SER A 54 -15.34 -21.42 6.20
CA SER A 54 -15.07 -22.84 5.94
C SER A 54 -15.41 -23.67 7.18
N LYS A 55 -16.00 -24.84 6.96
CA LYS A 55 -16.38 -25.78 8.03
C LYS A 55 -15.19 -26.35 8.83
N VAL A 56 -13.96 -26.12 8.38
CA VAL A 56 -12.76 -26.51 9.16
C VAL A 56 -12.42 -25.48 10.24
N GLN A 57 -13.01 -24.29 10.17
CA GLN A 57 -12.85 -23.25 11.19
C GLN A 57 -13.70 -23.61 12.41
N THR A 58 -13.17 -23.39 13.59
CA THR A 58 -13.79 -23.83 14.83
C THR A 58 -13.90 -22.70 15.85
N LYS A 59 -14.88 -22.79 16.75
CA LYS A 59 -15.00 -21.86 17.88
C LYS A 59 -13.72 -21.85 18.74
N GLN A 60 -13.09 -23.01 18.93
CA GLN A 60 -11.81 -23.12 19.65
C GLN A 60 -10.72 -22.27 18.96
N GLY A 61 -10.64 -22.31 17.63
CA GLY A 61 -9.69 -21.50 16.86
C GLY A 61 -9.98 -20.00 17.01
N VAL A 62 -11.25 -19.59 16.96
CA VAL A 62 -11.64 -18.19 17.24
C VAL A 62 -11.25 -17.80 18.67
N SER A 63 -11.56 -18.64 19.68
CA SER A 63 -11.20 -18.37 21.07
C SER A 63 -9.69 -18.18 21.25
N SER A 64 -8.87 -18.93 20.51
CA SER A 64 -7.40 -18.78 20.55
C SER A 64 -6.95 -17.40 20.01
N ILE A 65 -7.63 -16.87 18.99
CA ILE A 65 -7.36 -15.53 18.44
C ILE A 65 -7.76 -14.43 19.44
N LEU A 66 -8.85 -14.64 20.19
CA LEU A 66 -9.41 -13.67 21.12
C LEU A 66 -8.69 -13.68 22.48
N LYS A 67 -7.88 -14.69 22.78
CA LYS A 67 -7.18 -14.83 24.05
C LYS A 67 -6.33 -13.59 24.36
N GLY A 68 -6.45 -13.07 25.58
CA GLY A 68 -5.76 -11.86 26.02
C GLY A 68 -6.33 -10.56 25.42
N THR A 69 -7.51 -10.62 24.80
CA THR A 69 -8.19 -9.41 24.28
C THR A 69 -9.45 -9.11 25.07
N PHE A 70 -10.03 -7.93 24.85
CA PHE A 70 -11.33 -7.54 25.45
C PHE A 70 -12.50 -8.43 25.01
N MET A 71 -12.31 -9.26 23.98
CA MET A 71 -13.31 -10.19 23.43
C MET A 71 -13.15 -11.62 23.96
N GLU A 72 -12.23 -11.88 24.90
CA GLU A 72 -11.98 -13.24 25.42
C GLU A 72 -13.16 -13.80 26.21
N ASN A 73 -13.86 -12.91 26.95
CA ASN A 73 -14.95 -13.31 27.82
C ASN A 73 -16.31 -12.89 27.28
N THR A 74 -17.35 -13.61 27.69
CA THR A 74 -18.74 -13.21 27.45
C THR A 74 -19.04 -11.88 28.13
N VAL A 75 -19.73 -11.00 27.42
CA VAL A 75 -20.18 -9.69 27.94
C VAL A 75 -21.70 -9.55 27.78
N GLU A 76 -22.30 -8.64 28.53
CA GLU A 76 -23.68 -8.24 28.30
C GLU A 76 -23.75 -7.28 27.12
N ASP A 77 -24.59 -7.56 26.13
CA ASP A 77 -24.86 -6.63 25.02
C ASP A 77 -25.88 -5.57 25.46
N SER A 78 -26.07 -4.52 24.63
CA SER A 78 -26.94 -3.38 24.97
C SER A 78 -28.42 -3.74 25.03
N ASP A 79 -28.83 -4.89 24.52
CA ASP A 79 -30.20 -5.42 24.62
C ASP A 79 -30.40 -6.35 25.83
N GLY A 80 -29.39 -6.53 26.67
CA GLY A 80 -29.39 -7.43 27.83
C GLY A 80 -29.07 -8.88 27.50
N SER A 81 -28.77 -9.21 26.24
CA SER A 81 -28.36 -10.56 25.85
C SER A 81 -26.88 -10.82 26.24
N ALA A 82 -26.54 -12.11 26.42
CA ALA A 82 -25.16 -12.51 26.62
C ALA A 82 -24.45 -12.65 25.28
N LEU A 83 -23.38 -11.92 25.06
CA LEU A 83 -22.55 -11.99 23.86
C LEU A 83 -21.26 -12.76 24.15
N ASP A 84 -21.17 -13.98 23.62
CA ASP A 84 -19.92 -14.74 23.48
C ASP A 84 -19.32 -14.39 22.10
N TYR A 85 -18.25 -13.61 22.08
CA TYR A 85 -17.64 -13.15 20.83
C TYR A 85 -17.17 -14.32 19.94
N ALA A 86 -16.65 -15.41 20.53
CA ALA A 86 -16.20 -16.53 19.75
C ALA A 86 -17.35 -17.23 19.03
N GLN A 87 -18.48 -17.40 19.71
CA GLN A 87 -19.69 -17.94 19.08
C GLN A 87 -20.27 -16.96 18.06
N ALA A 88 -20.36 -15.68 18.41
CA ALA A 88 -20.87 -14.66 17.49
C ALA A 88 -20.08 -14.59 16.18
N PHE A 89 -18.75 -14.68 16.23
CA PHE A 89 -17.93 -14.73 15.00
C PHE A 89 -18.17 -16.01 14.19
N MET A 90 -18.44 -17.15 14.82
CA MET A 90 -18.80 -18.38 14.11
C MET A 90 -20.14 -18.23 13.38
N ASP A 91 -21.17 -17.74 14.09
CA ASP A 91 -22.53 -17.57 13.56
C ASP A 91 -22.56 -16.54 12.43
N ILE A 92 -21.94 -15.39 12.65
CA ILE A 92 -21.81 -14.32 11.65
C ILE A 92 -20.99 -14.81 10.44
N GLY A 93 -19.94 -15.56 10.67
CA GLY A 93 -19.10 -16.12 9.62
C GLY A 93 -19.88 -17.07 8.71
N GLU A 94 -20.68 -17.97 9.29
CA GLU A 94 -21.54 -18.88 8.54
C GLU A 94 -22.62 -18.14 7.76
N GLU A 95 -23.26 -17.15 8.37
CA GLU A 95 -24.32 -16.33 7.73
C GLU A 95 -23.79 -15.50 6.57
N THR A 96 -22.64 -14.86 6.76
CA THR A 96 -22.09 -13.87 5.80
C THR A 96 -21.13 -14.47 4.78
N GLY A 97 -20.72 -15.72 4.98
CA GLY A 97 -19.68 -16.36 4.16
C GLY A 97 -18.26 -15.85 4.43
N VAL A 98 -18.04 -15.11 5.51
CA VAL A 98 -16.72 -14.56 5.89
C VAL A 98 -16.06 -15.44 6.95
N SER A 99 -14.77 -15.69 6.81
CA SER A 99 -13.98 -16.43 7.80
C SER A 99 -14.14 -15.85 9.22
N PRO A 100 -14.60 -16.59 10.21
CA PRO A 100 -14.66 -16.14 11.61
C PRO A 100 -13.27 -15.81 12.17
N TYR A 101 -12.20 -16.45 11.67
CA TYR A 101 -10.83 -16.13 12.02
C TYR A 101 -10.44 -14.75 11.51
N HIS A 102 -10.83 -14.44 10.26
CA HIS A 102 -10.62 -13.11 9.67
C HIS A 102 -11.40 -12.04 10.43
N LEU A 103 -12.67 -12.28 10.75
CA LEU A 103 -13.51 -11.33 11.50
C LEU A 103 -12.89 -11.01 12.87
N ALA A 104 -12.52 -12.03 13.64
CA ALA A 104 -11.90 -11.90 14.96
C ALA A 104 -10.56 -11.14 14.89
N SER A 105 -9.70 -11.52 13.95
CA SER A 105 -8.40 -10.89 13.75
C SER A 105 -8.53 -9.44 13.29
N ARG A 106 -9.50 -9.14 12.44
CA ARG A 106 -9.77 -7.79 11.95
C ARG A 106 -10.24 -6.88 13.06
N VAL A 107 -11.20 -7.31 13.87
CA VAL A 107 -11.67 -6.53 15.02
C VAL A 107 -10.54 -6.30 16.02
N ARG A 108 -9.74 -7.33 16.30
CA ARG A 108 -8.54 -7.20 17.15
C ARG A 108 -7.55 -6.17 16.59
N GLN A 109 -7.34 -6.13 15.30
CA GLN A 109 -6.47 -5.16 14.64
C GLN A 109 -7.02 -3.73 14.71
N GLU A 110 -8.32 -3.55 14.46
CA GLU A 110 -8.97 -2.24 14.41
C GLU A 110 -9.16 -1.62 15.81
N GLN A 111 -9.49 -2.45 16.82
CA GLN A 111 -9.84 -1.98 18.16
C GLN A 111 -8.72 -2.19 19.20
N GLY A 112 -7.64 -2.89 18.82
CA GLY A 112 -6.53 -3.24 19.70
C GLY A 112 -6.91 -4.30 20.75
N LEU A 113 -5.93 -4.68 21.59
CA LEU A 113 -6.13 -5.74 22.59
C LEU A 113 -7.11 -5.32 23.70
N LYS A 114 -7.13 -4.06 24.06
CA LYS A 114 -7.91 -3.55 25.20
C LYS A 114 -9.31 -3.05 24.85
N GLY A 115 -9.62 -2.84 23.56
CA GLY A 115 -10.94 -2.37 23.10
C GLY A 115 -11.37 -1.03 23.69
N THR A 116 -10.43 -0.08 23.85
CA THR A 116 -10.69 1.21 24.52
C THR A 116 -11.22 2.30 23.59
N SER A 117 -11.48 1.96 22.34
CA SER A 117 -12.00 2.91 21.35
C SER A 117 -13.41 3.40 21.71
N SER A 118 -13.64 4.69 21.59
CA SER A 118 -14.99 5.26 21.72
C SER A 118 -15.97 4.73 20.65
N LEU A 119 -15.49 4.18 19.55
CA LEU A 119 -16.32 3.58 18.50
C LEU A 119 -17.04 2.30 18.95
N ILE A 120 -16.56 1.66 20.02
CA ILE A 120 -17.13 0.41 20.55
C ILE A 120 -17.55 0.53 22.03
N SER A 121 -17.48 1.72 22.62
CA SER A 121 -17.83 1.91 24.02
C SER A 121 -19.35 1.83 24.30
N GLY A 122 -20.17 2.24 23.34
CA GLY A 122 -21.61 2.38 23.52
C GLY A 122 -22.02 3.55 24.43
N THR A 123 -21.07 4.39 24.87
CA THR A 123 -21.30 5.49 25.82
C THR A 123 -20.92 6.87 25.28
N TYR A 124 -20.58 6.97 23.99
CA TYR A 124 -20.19 8.25 23.40
C TYR A 124 -21.40 9.19 23.27
N SER A 125 -21.28 10.41 23.83
CA SER A 125 -22.36 11.39 23.91
C SER A 125 -23.01 11.69 22.56
N GLY A 126 -24.35 11.50 22.48
CA GLY A 126 -25.18 11.64 21.26
C GLY A 126 -25.23 10.40 20.37
N TYR A 127 -24.49 9.34 20.74
CA TYR A 127 -24.45 8.05 20.05
C TYR A 127 -24.45 6.87 21.06
N GLU A 128 -25.11 7.05 22.19
CA GLU A 128 -25.21 6.00 23.20
C GLU A 128 -25.90 4.76 22.61
N GLY A 129 -25.37 3.57 22.93
CA GLY A 129 -25.86 2.29 22.44
C GLY A 129 -25.50 1.97 20.98
N TYR A 130 -24.64 2.76 20.31
CA TYR A 130 -24.18 2.44 18.96
C TYR A 130 -22.70 2.01 18.97
N TYR A 131 -22.36 1.05 18.08
CA TYR A 131 -21.06 0.40 18.01
C TYR A 131 -20.56 0.32 16.59
N ASN A 132 -19.23 0.41 16.39
CA ASN A 132 -18.58 0.28 15.10
C ASN A 132 -17.23 -0.44 15.22
N TYR A 133 -17.23 -1.75 15.14
CA TYR A 133 -16.06 -2.60 15.35
C TYR A 133 -15.05 -2.56 14.19
N PHE A 134 -15.51 -2.24 12.98
CA PHE A 134 -14.69 -2.27 11.77
C PHE A 134 -14.29 -0.88 11.25
N ASN A 135 -14.51 0.17 12.06
CA ASN A 135 -14.19 1.56 11.71
C ASN A 135 -14.83 2.02 10.37
N VAL A 136 -15.98 1.45 10.00
CA VAL A 136 -16.67 1.79 8.75
C VAL A 136 -17.14 3.25 8.77
N GLY A 137 -16.75 4.01 7.75
CA GLY A 137 -17.08 5.44 7.66
C GLY A 137 -16.36 6.32 8.70
N ALA A 138 -15.47 5.78 9.51
CA ALA A 138 -14.68 6.49 10.50
C ALA A 138 -13.51 7.25 9.83
N ALA A 139 -13.83 8.35 9.15
CA ALA A 139 -12.86 9.20 8.47
C ALA A 139 -13.01 10.66 8.94
N GLY A 140 -11.90 11.40 8.98
CA GLY A 140 -11.91 12.82 9.38
C GLY A 140 -10.51 13.35 9.60
N ILE A 141 -10.39 14.68 9.65
CA ILE A 141 -9.12 15.39 9.87
C ILE A 141 -8.74 15.50 11.36
N THR A 142 -9.66 15.14 12.26
CA THR A 142 -9.42 15.06 13.70
C THR A 142 -9.97 13.77 14.27
N SER A 143 -9.41 13.29 15.40
CA SER A 143 -9.90 12.09 16.09
C SER A 143 -11.38 12.18 16.46
N THR A 144 -11.84 13.37 16.88
CA THR A 144 -13.24 13.62 17.20
C THR A 144 -14.16 13.44 15.97
N LEU A 145 -13.76 13.92 14.80
CA LEU A 145 -14.53 13.73 13.55
C LEU A 145 -14.53 12.26 13.12
N VAL A 146 -13.41 11.57 13.24
CA VAL A 146 -13.32 10.14 12.95
C VAL A 146 -14.33 9.35 13.78
N ILE A 147 -14.38 9.60 15.10
CA ILE A 147 -15.33 8.94 16.00
C ILE A 147 -16.78 9.30 15.64
N LYS A 148 -17.10 10.59 15.50
CA LYS A 148 -18.46 11.04 15.17
C LYS A 148 -18.94 10.47 13.84
N ASN A 149 -18.11 10.49 12.80
CA ASN A 149 -18.49 9.96 11.48
C ASN A 149 -18.70 8.45 11.52
N GLY A 150 -17.85 7.70 12.22
CA GLY A 150 -18.01 6.27 12.41
C GLY A 150 -19.27 5.89 13.20
N LEU A 151 -19.60 6.63 14.27
CA LEU A 151 -20.81 6.40 15.06
C LEU A 151 -22.08 6.89 14.35
N ALA A 152 -22.01 7.96 13.56
CA ALA A 152 -23.11 8.38 12.70
C ALA A 152 -23.43 7.32 11.64
N TYR A 153 -22.40 6.68 11.08
CA TYR A 153 -22.58 5.54 10.19
C TYR A 153 -23.28 4.38 10.93
N ALA A 154 -22.79 4.00 12.11
CA ALA A 154 -23.38 2.93 12.92
C ALA A 154 -24.86 3.20 13.24
N LYS A 155 -25.18 4.43 13.64
CA LYS A 155 -26.57 4.86 13.91
C LYS A 155 -27.45 4.75 12.67
N LYS A 156 -26.97 5.22 11.52
CA LYS A 156 -27.69 5.11 10.25
C LYS A 156 -27.89 3.64 9.82
N ALA A 157 -26.92 2.78 10.11
CA ALA A 157 -26.96 1.35 9.78
C ALA A 157 -27.75 0.51 10.79
N GLY A 158 -28.23 1.10 11.91
CA GLY A 158 -28.96 0.38 12.95
C GLY A 158 -28.09 -0.52 13.82
N TRP A 159 -26.79 -0.22 13.96
CA TRP A 159 -25.84 -0.99 14.77
C TRP A 159 -25.94 -0.62 16.25
N ASN A 160 -27.10 -0.94 16.84
CA ASN A 160 -27.46 -0.58 18.21
C ASN A 160 -27.17 -1.68 19.25
N THR A 161 -26.62 -2.81 18.82
CA THR A 161 -26.02 -3.83 19.68
C THR A 161 -24.60 -4.14 19.18
N ARG A 162 -23.78 -4.76 20.03
CA ARG A 162 -22.46 -5.25 19.62
C ARG A 162 -22.57 -6.28 18.51
N TYR A 163 -23.51 -7.23 18.67
CA TYR A 163 -23.76 -8.26 17.67
C TYR A 163 -24.14 -7.65 16.31
N ALA A 164 -25.10 -6.71 16.27
CA ALA A 164 -25.52 -6.05 15.04
C ALA A 164 -24.38 -5.28 14.35
N ALA A 165 -23.46 -4.68 15.14
CA ALA A 165 -22.30 -3.98 14.60
C ALA A 165 -21.27 -4.95 14.01
N LEU A 166 -21.06 -6.11 14.64
CA LEU A 166 -20.17 -7.16 14.12
C LEU A 166 -20.74 -7.77 12.83
N GLU A 167 -22.02 -8.11 12.83
CA GLU A 167 -22.73 -8.66 11.67
C GLU A 167 -22.76 -7.69 10.49
N GLY A 168 -23.12 -6.42 10.76
CA GLY A 168 -23.17 -5.39 9.72
C GLY A 168 -21.82 -5.10 9.09
N GLY A 169 -20.75 -5.07 9.87
CA GLY A 169 -19.39 -4.94 9.37
C GLY A 169 -18.96 -6.14 8.53
N ALA A 170 -19.29 -7.36 8.96
CA ALA A 170 -19.04 -8.58 8.20
C ALA A 170 -19.75 -8.60 6.85
N LYS A 171 -20.99 -8.15 6.78
CA LYS A 171 -21.77 -8.02 5.52
C LYS A 171 -21.10 -7.05 4.53
N ILE A 172 -20.48 -5.99 5.03
CA ILE A 172 -19.71 -5.06 4.18
C ILE A 172 -18.45 -5.72 3.62
N LEU A 173 -17.70 -6.46 4.45
CA LEU A 173 -16.51 -7.21 4.01
C LEU A 173 -16.88 -8.28 2.97
N ALA A 174 -17.97 -9.01 3.22
CA ALA A 174 -18.49 -10.01 2.30
C ALA A 174 -18.78 -9.41 0.93
N LYS A 175 -19.54 -8.31 0.89
CA LYS A 175 -20.00 -7.70 -0.37
C LYS A 175 -18.88 -7.15 -1.23
N ASN A 176 -17.89 -6.49 -0.64
CA ASN A 176 -16.96 -5.67 -1.40
C ASN A 176 -15.82 -6.47 -2.03
N TYR A 177 -15.36 -7.54 -1.36
CA TYR A 177 -14.20 -8.31 -1.81
C TYR A 177 -14.44 -9.82 -1.84
N ILE A 178 -14.89 -10.40 -0.73
CA ILE A 178 -15.02 -11.85 -0.60
C ILE A 178 -16.07 -12.39 -1.56
N GLY A 179 -17.25 -11.77 -1.61
CA GLY A 179 -18.36 -12.17 -2.48
C GLY A 179 -18.12 -12.01 -3.98
N VAL A 180 -17.05 -11.31 -4.38
CA VAL A 180 -16.60 -11.21 -5.78
C VAL A 180 -15.36 -12.07 -6.07
N GLY A 181 -15.02 -12.97 -5.14
CA GLY A 181 -13.93 -13.94 -5.30
C GLY A 181 -12.55 -13.44 -4.85
N GLN A 182 -12.43 -12.19 -4.41
CA GLN A 182 -11.20 -11.63 -3.85
C GLN A 182 -11.07 -12.00 -2.36
N ASP A 183 -11.10 -13.28 -2.07
CA ASP A 183 -11.20 -13.85 -0.73
C ASP A 183 -9.86 -14.25 -0.11
N THR A 184 -8.78 -13.63 -0.53
CA THR A 184 -7.48 -13.63 0.15
C THR A 184 -6.90 -12.23 0.12
N LEU A 185 -5.98 -11.89 1.03
CA LEU A 185 -5.28 -10.60 0.99
C LEU A 185 -4.54 -10.43 -0.33
N TYR A 186 -3.98 -11.52 -0.86
CA TYR A 186 -3.34 -11.54 -2.18
C TYR A 186 -4.32 -11.16 -3.30
N PHE A 187 -5.51 -11.78 -3.34
CA PHE A 187 -6.52 -11.45 -4.37
C PHE A 187 -7.11 -10.06 -4.19
N GLN A 188 -7.20 -9.56 -2.97
CA GLN A 188 -7.59 -8.17 -2.71
C GLN A 188 -6.54 -7.19 -3.21
N LYS A 189 -5.24 -7.55 -3.14
CA LYS A 189 -4.15 -6.71 -3.64
C LYS A 189 -4.02 -6.74 -5.14
N PHE A 190 -4.04 -7.90 -5.77
CA PHE A 190 -3.71 -8.03 -7.19
C PHE A 190 -4.90 -8.18 -8.10
N ASN A 191 -6.06 -8.53 -7.55
CA ASN A 191 -7.32 -8.76 -8.26
C ASN A 191 -7.19 -9.52 -9.57
N VAL A 192 -6.68 -10.73 -9.48
CA VAL A 192 -6.52 -11.64 -10.63
C VAL A 192 -7.70 -12.61 -10.79
N VAL A 193 -8.76 -12.47 -10.00
CA VAL A 193 -9.89 -13.41 -9.93
C VAL A 193 -11.25 -12.79 -10.26
N ASN A 194 -11.49 -11.52 -9.95
CA ASN A 194 -12.76 -10.83 -10.24
C ASN A 194 -12.83 -10.47 -11.71
N GLN A 195 -13.47 -11.32 -12.52
CA GLN A 195 -13.55 -11.20 -13.96
C GLN A 195 -14.15 -9.88 -14.47
N LYS A 196 -15.01 -9.24 -13.68
CA LYS A 196 -15.62 -7.94 -14.06
C LYS A 196 -14.66 -6.77 -13.92
N ASN A 197 -13.66 -6.87 -13.05
CA ASN A 197 -12.76 -5.79 -12.69
C ASN A 197 -11.29 -6.25 -12.55
N LEU A 198 -10.85 -7.21 -13.38
CA LEU A 198 -9.48 -7.71 -13.33
C LEU A 198 -8.46 -6.58 -13.26
N TYR A 199 -7.51 -6.70 -12.37
CA TYR A 199 -6.37 -5.79 -12.16
C TYR A 199 -6.74 -4.37 -11.72
N SER A 200 -7.99 -4.08 -11.37
CA SER A 200 -8.43 -2.73 -11.03
C SER A 200 -9.06 -2.58 -9.65
N HIS A 201 -9.91 -3.49 -9.22
CA HIS A 201 -10.57 -3.44 -7.92
C HIS A 201 -9.63 -3.91 -6.80
N GLN A 202 -8.67 -3.05 -6.42
CA GLN A 202 -7.62 -3.36 -5.45
C GLN A 202 -7.84 -2.63 -4.13
N TYR A 203 -7.65 -3.34 -3.03
CA TYR A 203 -7.86 -2.83 -1.68
C TYR A 203 -6.78 -1.83 -1.24
N MET A 204 -5.51 -2.07 -1.63
CA MET A 204 -4.37 -1.33 -1.11
C MET A 204 -3.44 -0.85 -2.23
N ALA A 205 -2.89 0.37 -2.08
CA ALA A 205 -1.91 0.92 -3.03
C ALA A 205 -0.53 0.27 -2.88
N ASN A 206 -0.08 0.01 -1.65
CA ASN A 206 1.23 -0.58 -1.37
C ASN A 206 1.36 -1.98 -1.97
N LEU A 207 2.39 -2.20 -2.78
CA LEU A 207 2.64 -3.48 -3.44
C LEU A 207 2.88 -4.63 -2.45
N ALA A 208 3.57 -4.36 -1.36
CA ALA A 208 3.85 -5.33 -0.30
C ALA A 208 2.71 -5.45 0.73
N ALA A 209 1.54 -4.84 0.49
CA ALA A 209 0.48 -4.77 1.49
C ALA A 209 -0.05 -6.16 1.87
N ALA A 210 -0.36 -7.02 0.88
CA ALA A 210 -0.85 -8.38 1.15
C ALA A 210 0.16 -9.20 1.97
N TYR A 211 1.43 -9.12 1.60
CA TYR A 211 2.53 -9.74 2.32
C TYR A 211 2.63 -9.26 3.77
N ASN A 212 2.66 -7.93 3.98
CA ASN A 212 2.78 -7.35 5.32
C ASN A 212 1.57 -7.63 6.21
N GLU A 213 0.37 -7.54 5.66
CA GLU A 213 -0.88 -7.83 6.37
C GLU A 213 -1.00 -9.33 6.67
N GLY A 214 -0.65 -10.21 5.73
CA GLY A 214 -0.63 -11.65 5.92
C GLY A 214 0.29 -12.07 7.06
N ARG A 215 1.48 -11.49 7.15
CA ARG A 215 2.41 -11.74 8.27
C ARG A 215 1.83 -11.32 9.61
N LYS A 216 1.20 -10.14 9.68
CA LYS A 216 0.53 -9.68 10.91
C LYS A 216 -0.61 -10.61 11.31
N LEU A 217 -1.40 -11.07 10.31
CA LEU A 217 -2.48 -12.02 10.53
C LEU A 217 -1.94 -13.33 11.12
N GLY A 218 -0.93 -13.95 10.50
CA GLY A 218 -0.28 -15.15 10.98
C GLY A 218 0.39 -15.02 12.36
N GLN A 219 0.92 -13.84 12.69
CA GLN A 219 1.44 -13.53 14.02
C GLN A 219 0.33 -13.38 15.07
N GLY A 220 -0.87 -12.99 14.64
CA GLY A 220 -2.05 -12.89 15.50
C GLY A 220 -2.60 -14.22 15.96
N TYR A 221 -2.30 -15.31 15.27
CA TYR A 221 -2.70 -16.65 15.64
C TYR A 221 -1.76 -17.19 16.73
N ALA A 222 -2.28 -17.27 17.97
CA ALA A 222 -1.53 -17.76 19.13
C ALA A 222 -1.18 -19.24 18.98
N ASP A 223 -2.06 -20.01 18.33
CA ASP A 223 -1.90 -21.44 18.05
C ASP A 223 -2.03 -21.69 16.54
N LYS A 224 -0.96 -22.14 15.92
CA LYS A 224 -0.93 -22.53 14.50
C LYS A 224 -1.29 -23.99 14.27
N GLN A 225 -1.73 -24.73 15.30
CA GLN A 225 -2.20 -26.10 15.17
C GLN A 225 -3.64 -26.19 14.67
N GLN A 226 -4.37 -25.09 14.66
CA GLN A 226 -5.70 -25.02 14.07
C GLN A 226 -5.67 -25.17 12.54
N ALA A 227 -6.76 -25.66 11.95
CA ALA A 227 -6.85 -25.83 10.51
C ALA A 227 -7.03 -24.47 9.80
N PHE A 228 -6.22 -24.25 8.78
CA PHE A 228 -6.33 -23.11 7.87
C PHE A 228 -6.62 -23.59 6.45
N VAL A 229 -7.31 -22.77 5.67
CA VAL A 229 -7.51 -22.97 4.23
C VAL A 229 -6.72 -21.91 3.49
N PHE A 230 -5.85 -22.33 2.57
CA PHE A 230 -5.08 -21.41 1.72
C PHE A 230 -5.51 -21.53 0.26
N ARG A 231 -5.67 -20.40 -0.42
CA ARG A 231 -5.94 -20.31 -1.85
C ARG A 231 -4.73 -19.69 -2.54
N ILE A 232 -3.89 -20.56 -3.09
CA ILE A 232 -2.64 -20.15 -3.75
C ILE A 232 -2.88 -20.11 -5.25
N PRO A 233 -2.69 -18.94 -5.93
CA PRO A 233 -2.88 -18.86 -7.38
C PRO A 233 -1.78 -19.62 -8.12
N VAL A 234 -2.17 -20.26 -9.21
CA VAL A 234 -1.25 -20.86 -10.18
C VAL A 234 -1.53 -20.19 -11.53
N TYR A 235 -0.53 -19.50 -12.07
CA TYR A 235 -0.65 -18.82 -13.35
C TYR A 235 -0.16 -19.70 -14.49
N SER A 236 -0.87 -19.69 -15.64
CA SER A 236 -0.36 -20.27 -16.87
C SER A 236 0.85 -19.48 -17.37
N GLY A 237 1.88 -20.16 -17.84
CA GLY A 237 3.08 -19.50 -18.38
C GLY A 237 3.98 -18.87 -17.31
N MET A 238 3.91 -19.34 -16.05
CA MET A 238 4.89 -18.92 -15.03
C MET A 238 6.31 -19.29 -15.46
N PRO A 239 7.31 -18.43 -15.15
CA PRO A 239 8.71 -18.79 -15.34
C PRO A 239 9.05 -20.11 -14.62
N ALA A 240 10.00 -20.87 -15.15
CA ALA A 240 10.43 -22.15 -14.53
C ALA A 240 10.91 -21.96 -13.09
N SER A 241 11.60 -20.85 -12.81
CA SER A 241 12.05 -20.47 -11.47
C SER A 241 11.23 -19.29 -10.95
N ALA A 242 11.06 -19.24 -9.63
CA ALA A 242 10.46 -18.07 -8.98
C ALA A 242 11.29 -16.81 -9.26
N VAL A 243 10.59 -15.68 -9.44
CA VAL A 243 11.27 -14.37 -9.56
C VAL A 243 11.88 -14.04 -8.20
N THR A 244 13.20 -13.94 -8.12
CA THR A 244 13.91 -13.66 -6.89
C THR A 244 14.56 -12.29 -6.94
N PHE A 245 14.58 -11.59 -5.80
CA PHE A 245 15.56 -10.52 -5.61
C PHE A 245 16.87 -11.14 -5.14
N THR A 246 17.93 -10.86 -5.86
CA THR A 246 19.26 -11.39 -5.56
C THR A 246 19.94 -10.68 -4.39
N ALA A 247 19.35 -9.63 -3.83
CA ALA A 247 19.94 -8.84 -2.75
C ALA A 247 18.94 -8.56 -1.62
N SER A 248 19.43 -8.65 -0.39
CA SER A 248 18.71 -8.17 0.80
C SER A 248 18.67 -6.64 0.81
N GLY A 249 17.62 -6.05 1.36
CA GLY A 249 17.46 -4.61 1.49
C GLY A 249 16.37 -4.02 0.59
N ASN A 250 16.11 -2.74 0.77
CA ASN A 250 15.11 -2.01 -0.01
C ASN A 250 15.58 -1.84 -1.46
N PRO A 251 14.86 -2.34 -2.48
CA PRO A 251 15.25 -2.24 -3.89
C PRO A 251 14.94 -0.88 -4.52
N ASN A 252 14.32 0.06 -3.81
CA ASN A 252 13.92 1.35 -4.35
C ASN A 252 15.14 2.20 -4.71
N ASN A 253 15.38 2.38 -6.00
CA ASN A 253 16.44 3.17 -6.58
C ASN A 253 15.96 4.46 -7.26
N TYR A 254 14.77 4.93 -6.91
CA TYR A 254 14.20 6.16 -7.47
C TYR A 254 14.66 7.40 -6.73
N LEU A 255 14.83 8.51 -7.49
CA LEU A 255 15.00 9.83 -6.90
C LEU A 255 13.64 10.42 -6.51
N LYS A 256 13.59 11.03 -5.33
CA LYS A 256 12.50 11.89 -4.84
C LYS A 256 12.57 13.27 -5.46
N SER A 257 13.80 13.78 -5.67
CA SER A 257 14.05 15.08 -6.29
C SER A 257 15.31 15.05 -7.15
N LEU A 258 15.30 15.83 -8.23
CA LEU A 258 16.45 16.16 -9.05
C LEU A 258 16.27 17.60 -9.51
N SER A 259 17.27 18.43 -9.31
CA SER A 259 17.25 19.84 -9.70
C SER A 259 18.64 20.33 -10.10
N VAL A 260 18.64 21.41 -10.87
CA VAL A 260 19.86 22.18 -11.21
C VAL A 260 19.59 23.60 -10.73
N THR A 261 20.45 24.13 -9.86
CA THR A 261 20.25 25.43 -9.21
C THR A 261 20.03 26.54 -10.22
N GLY A 262 18.92 27.28 -10.09
CA GLY A 262 18.55 28.42 -10.96
C GLY A 262 18.13 28.02 -12.37
N GLN A 263 17.89 26.72 -12.64
CA GLN A 263 17.54 26.19 -13.95
C GLN A 263 16.27 25.33 -13.89
N THR A 264 15.53 25.27 -14.99
CA THR A 264 14.35 24.41 -15.13
C THR A 264 14.69 23.19 -15.98
N LEU A 265 14.36 22.01 -15.50
CA LEU A 265 14.51 20.76 -16.26
C LEU A 265 13.37 20.58 -17.26
N THR A 266 13.71 20.07 -18.44
CA THR A 266 12.75 19.67 -19.48
C THR A 266 12.91 18.17 -19.76
N PRO A 267 11.88 17.36 -19.55
CA PRO A 267 10.61 17.70 -18.88
C PRO A 267 10.80 18.04 -17.38
N VAL A 268 9.74 18.54 -16.72
CA VAL A 268 9.73 18.72 -15.27
C VAL A 268 10.05 17.40 -14.59
N PHE A 269 10.81 17.44 -13.49
CA PHE A 269 11.29 16.24 -12.81
C PHE A 269 10.16 15.32 -12.41
N ARG A 270 10.38 14.03 -12.73
CA ARG A 270 9.57 12.88 -12.31
C ARG A 270 10.52 11.72 -12.01
N GLY A 271 10.33 11.02 -10.91
CA GLY A 271 11.22 9.95 -10.48
C GLY A 271 11.40 8.80 -11.48
N ASP A 272 10.50 8.67 -12.43
CA ASP A 272 10.50 7.64 -13.48
C ASP A 272 11.16 8.05 -14.78
N THR A 273 11.24 9.34 -15.01
CA THR A 273 11.89 9.89 -16.20
C THR A 273 13.39 9.92 -15.95
N THR A 274 14.15 9.32 -16.85
CA THR A 274 15.60 9.18 -16.69
C THR A 274 16.42 10.09 -17.59
N SER A 275 15.75 10.91 -18.44
CA SER A 275 16.42 11.82 -19.36
C SER A 275 15.83 13.22 -19.27
N TYR A 276 16.69 14.20 -19.04
CA TYR A 276 16.35 15.61 -18.90
C TYR A 276 17.26 16.46 -19.73
N SER A 277 16.77 17.61 -20.17
CA SER A 277 17.55 18.60 -20.86
C SER A 277 17.33 19.99 -20.27
N LEU A 278 18.31 20.87 -20.42
CA LEU A 278 18.21 22.30 -20.14
C LEU A 278 19.21 23.08 -20.97
N VAL A 279 18.94 24.34 -21.17
CA VAL A 279 19.82 25.27 -21.89
C VAL A 279 20.25 26.36 -20.94
N VAL A 280 21.57 26.64 -20.90
CA VAL A 280 22.13 27.70 -20.08
C VAL A 280 22.81 28.78 -20.97
N ASP A 281 22.92 29.99 -20.44
CA ASP A 281 23.58 31.10 -21.12
C ASP A 281 25.10 30.88 -21.25
N SER A 282 25.73 31.50 -22.22
CA SER A 282 27.18 31.44 -22.49
C SER A 282 28.05 31.85 -21.31
N LYS A 283 27.54 32.70 -20.42
CA LYS A 283 28.25 33.18 -19.22
C LYS A 283 28.24 32.18 -18.06
N VAL A 284 27.38 31.16 -18.11
CA VAL A 284 27.29 30.16 -17.07
C VAL A 284 28.44 29.18 -17.19
N SER A 285 29.45 29.29 -16.31
CA SER A 285 30.61 28.40 -16.30
C SER A 285 30.41 27.11 -15.51
N THR A 286 29.51 27.10 -14.53
CA THR A 286 29.22 25.97 -13.66
C THR A 286 27.73 25.87 -13.35
N VAL A 287 27.27 24.67 -13.03
CA VAL A 287 25.94 24.41 -12.46
C VAL A 287 26.06 23.51 -11.27
N THR A 288 25.15 23.61 -10.30
CA THR A 288 25.08 22.71 -9.16
C THR A 288 23.87 21.79 -9.30
N ILE A 289 24.11 20.49 -9.32
CA ILE A 289 23.09 19.44 -9.40
C ILE A 289 22.81 18.94 -7.98
N SER A 290 21.54 18.94 -7.60
CA SER A 290 21.04 18.40 -6.33
C SER A 290 20.04 17.29 -6.59
N ALA A 291 20.10 16.22 -5.78
CA ALA A 291 19.17 15.13 -5.86
C ALA A 291 19.03 14.45 -4.49
N SER A 292 17.85 13.87 -4.21
CA SER A 292 17.61 13.05 -3.03
C SER A 292 16.90 11.76 -3.42
N PRO A 293 17.18 10.62 -2.73
CA PRO A 293 16.52 9.35 -3.00
C PRO A 293 15.14 9.30 -2.32
N VAL A 294 14.25 8.43 -2.82
CA VAL A 294 12.98 8.10 -2.16
C VAL A 294 13.23 7.27 -0.90
N ALA A 295 14.02 6.22 -1.01
CA ALA A 295 14.35 5.37 0.13
C ALA A 295 15.57 5.93 0.89
N ALA A 296 15.43 6.11 2.20
CA ALA A 296 16.45 6.74 3.06
C ALA A 296 17.81 6.02 3.04
N LYS A 297 17.82 4.70 2.79
CA LYS A 297 19.05 3.91 2.71
C LYS A 297 19.64 3.80 1.30
N SER A 298 19.02 4.42 0.31
CA SER A 298 19.59 4.51 -1.04
C SER A 298 20.64 5.62 -1.10
N SER A 299 21.69 5.39 -1.86
CA SER A 299 22.78 6.36 -2.08
C SER A 299 22.63 7.05 -3.43
N VAL A 300 23.04 8.32 -3.49
CA VAL A 300 23.02 9.12 -4.72
C VAL A 300 24.42 9.61 -5.04
N THR A 301 24.84 9.41 -6.28
CA THR A 301 26.12 9.89 -6.81
C THR A 301 25.91 10.76 -8.04
N GLY A 302 26.92 11.55 -8.41
CA GLY A 302 26.86 12.43 -9.60
C GLY A 302 26.30 13.82 -9.34
N THR A 303 25.89 14.15 -8.12
CA THR A 303 25.48 15.48 -7.66
C THR A 303 26.65 16.45 -7.51
N GLY A 304 26.39 17.68 -7.09
CA GLY A 304 27.37 18.73 -6.84
C GLY A 304 27.65 19.60 -8.06
N THR A 305 28.70 20.43 -7.95
CA THR A 305 29.05 21.42 -8.98
C THR A 305 29.73 20.78 -10.18
N LYS A 306 29.24 21.12 -11.39
CA LYS A 306 29.79 20.66 -12.68
C LYS A 306 30.25 21.85 -13.49
N LYS A 307 31.49 21.81 -14.01
CA LYS A 307 31.99 22.79 -14.98
C LYS A 307 31.36 22.51 -16.35
N LEU A 308 30.98 23.56 -17.06
CA LEU A 308 30.36 23.47 -18.38
C LEU A 308 31.29 24.00 -19.46
N GLN A 309 31.37 23.24 -20.53
CA GLN A 309 31.98 23.68 -21.79
C GLN A 309 30.89 24.19 -22.75
N THR A 310 31.23 25.07 -23.68
CA THR A 310 30.32 25.52 -24.75
C THR A 310 29.83 24.29 -25.53
N GLY A 311 28.52 24.28 -25.85
CA GLY A 311 27.86 23.13 -26.48
C GLY A 311 27.27 22.15 -25.48
N THR A 312 27.20 20.90 -25.84
CA THR A 312 26.51 19.87 -25.08
C THR A 312 27.39 19.27 -23.98
N ASN A 313 26.87 19.28 -22.76
CA ASN A 313 27.45 18.63 -21.58
C ASN A 313 26.50 17.55 -21.07
N THR A 314 27.00 16.36 -20.82
CA THR A 314 26.20 15.25 -20.28
C THR A 314 26.60 14.99 -18.82
N CYS A 315 25.66 15.11 -17.90
CA CYS A 315 25.83 14.77 -16.50
C CYS A 315 24.96 13.57 -16.15
N LYS A 316 25.49 12.64 -15.36
CA LYS A 316 24.77 11.47 -14.89
C LYS A 316 24.63 11.52 -13.37
N VAL A 317 23.41 11.30 -12.89
CA VAL A 317 23.11 11.13 -11.46
C VAL A 317 22.60 9.72 -11.28
N THR A 318 23.24 8.94 -10.41
CA THR A 318 22.88 7.54 -10.17
C THR A 318 22.39 7.37 -8.76
N CYS A 319 21.18 6.78 -8.63
CA CYS A 319 20.61 6.34 -7.37
C CYS A 319 20.80 4.83 -7.24
N LYS A 320 21.52 4.40 -6.21
CA LYS A 320 21.74 2.99 -5.89
C LYS A 320 20.93 2.62 -4.64
N SER A 321 20.07 1.60 -4.77
CA SER A 321 19.25 1.10 -3.67
C SER A 321 20.07 0.34 -2.63
N GLU A 322 19.49 0.11 -1.44
CA GLU A 322 20.07 -0.75 -0.40
C GLU A 322 20.32 -2.18 -0.91
N SER A 323 19.43 -2.69 -1.79
CA SER A 323 19.59 -4.01 -2.42
C SER A 323 20.64 -4.05 -3.54
N GLY A 324 21.27 -2.92 -3.88
CA GLY A 324 22.33 -2.83 -4.89
C GLY A 324 21.87 -2.46 -6.30
N ALA A 325 20.57 -2.46 -6.58
CA ALA A 325 20.03 -2.05 -7.89
C ALA A 325 20.26 -0.56 -8.13
N SER A 326 20.65 -0.18 -9.36
CA SER A 326 20.95 1.21 -9.71
C SER A 326 20.06 1.75 -10.80
N LYS A 327 19.67 3.02 -10.68
CA LYS A 327 18.97 3.78 -11.71
C LYS A 327 19.75 5.07 -12.01
N THR A 328 20.02 5.32 -13.29
CA THR A 328 20.78 6.50 -13.73
C THR A 328 19.87 7.49 -14.43
N TYR A 329 19.98 8.75 -14.02
CA TYR A 329 19.32 9.91 -14.61
C TYR A 329 20.33 10.73 -15.38
N THR A 330 20.05 11.00 -16.64
CA THR A 330 20.93 11.73 -17.55
C THR A 330 20.43 13.15 -17.75
N LEU A 331 21.28 14.15 -17.51
CA LEU A 331 20.99 15.55 -17.79
C LEU A 331 21.84 15.98 -18.98
N THR A 332 21.20 16.42 -20.05
CA THR A 332 21.84 17.04 -21.20
C THR A 332 21.77 18.55 -21.04
N ILE A 333 22.90 19.20 -20.77
CA ILE A 333 23.00 20.63 -20.51
C ILE A 333 23.67 21.28 -21.71
N VAL A 334 22.93 22.10 -22.46
CA VAL A 334 23.46 22.80 -23.60
C VAL A 334 23.84 24.23 -23.18
N LYS A 335 25.14 24.51 -23.17
CA LYS A 335 25.65 25.88 -22.95
C LYS A 335 25.76 26.60 -24.29
N LYS A 336 25.09 27.75 -24.41
CA LYS A 336 25.12 28.60 -25.62
C LYS A 336 26.55 29.03 -25.92
N ALA A 337 26.88 29.20 -27.19
CA ALA A 337 28.08 29.93 -27.60
C ALA A 337 27.95 31.41 -27.24
N GLY A 338 29.03 32.04 -26.89
CA GLY A 338 29.06 33.50 -26.78
C GLY A 338 28.74 34.13 -28.15
N ALA A 339 28.00 35.24 -28.14
CA ALA A 339 27.82 36.01 -29.37
C ALA A 339 29.21 36.43 -29.89
N ALA A 340 29.51 36.11 -31.14
CA ALA A 340 30.62 36.77 -31.83
C ALA A 340 30.35 38.25 -31.86
N ALA A 341 31.30 39.08 -31.50
CA ALA A 341 31.17 40.49 -31.70
C ALA A 341 31.14 40.75 -33.22
N GLU A 342 29.96 41.04 -33.76
CA GLU A 342 29.86 41.57 -35.12
C GLU A 342 30.38 43.01 -35.06
N THR A 343 31.59 43.19 -35.58
CA THR A 343 32.10 44.51 -35.92
C THR A 343 31.58 44.85 -37.32
N GLU A 344 30.39 45.44 -37.41
CA GLU A 344 30.02 46.17 -38.62
C GLU A 344 30.95 47.38 -38.75
N LYS A 345 31.86 47.31 -39.73
CA LYS A 345 32.53 48.51 -40.24
C LYS A 345 31.52 49.25 -41.12
N LEU A 346 30.84 50.28 -40.59
CA LEU A 346 30.20 51.27 -41.41
C LEU A 346 31.31 52.08 -42.07
N SER A 347 31.54 51.88 -43.36
CA SER A 347 32.27 52.87 -44.23
C SER A 347 31.26 53.92 -44.66
N LEU A 348 31.35 55.15 -44.09
CA LEU A 348 30.73 56.29 -44.64
C LEU A 348 31.42 56.64 -45.94
N ILE A 349 30.63 56.66 -47.02
CA ILE A 349 30.99 57.24 -48.36
C ILE A 349 30.74 58.71 -48.29
#